data_72717e0c5ef694cbdc26cab3f9f96ccd
#
_entry.id   72717e0c5ef694cbdc26cab3f9f96ccd
#
_cell.length_a   1.000
_cell.length_b   1.000
_cell.length_c   1.000
_cell.angle_alpha   90.00
_cell.angle_beta   90.00
_cell.angle_gamma   90.00
#
_symmetry.space_group_name_H-M   'P 1'
#
loop_
_entity.id
_entity.type
_entity.pdbx_description
1 polymer ?
#
loop_
_entity_poly.entity_id
_entity_poly.type
_entity_poly.pdbx_seq_one_letter_code
_entity_poly.pdbx_strand_id
1 'polypeptide(L)'
;MEYKIKDVLFFDVETTGVPEKGLKWDVDFDKFPFVVQFAWQKDGVLKRHLIKPITPKGIAFEIPKETTEIHGVSTELAMREGRLFEDVVQEFVQDCTASPLICAQNIYFDTSIIKANIMRYLGKEYYDSKVEAALFKGKRIDTMWKTMKFVGATFPNSSRTKLPTLEELYARCFDGKKFGAHDAGEDVKALAECLPIIVELGFVKLEQKEYNEDGTQKKSDTKKSSSIPKTKIVKAKGLFDDADKNAKEVVSSSENVTEEKPKNPLLQGEKLWGEDKF
;
A
#
# COMPACT_ATOMS: atom_id res chain seq x y z
N MET A 1 3.62 -6.00 -24.10
CA MET A 1 2.67 -4.85 -24.08
C MET A 1 3.28 -3.83 -23.12
N GLU A 2 3.34 -2.55 -23.48
CA GLU A 2 3.91 -1.49 -22.65
C GLU A 2 2.76 -0.82 -21.89
N TYR A 3 2.82 -0.88 -20.55
CA TYR A 3 1.82 -0.24 -19.69
C TYR A 3 2.29 1.17 -19.29
N LYS A 4 1.33 2.03 -18.93
CA LYS A 4 1.54 3.42 -18.49
C LYS A 4 1.08 3.58 -17.04
N ILE A 5 1.44 4.69 -16.40
CA ILE A 5 1.02 4.99 -15.02
C ILE A 5 -0.51 4.95 -14.86
N LYS A 6 -1.27 5.44 -15.85
CA LYS A 6 -2.74 5.36 -15.84
C LYS A 6 -3.31 3.93 -15.82
N ASP A 7 -2.53 2.93 -16.22
CA ASP A 7 -2.93 1.52 -16.24
C ASP A 7 -2.71 0.84 -14.87
N VAL A 8 -2.25 1.60 -13.88
CA VAL A 8 -1.96 1.13 -12.52
C VAL A 8 -3.08 1.55 -11.57
N LEU A 9 -3.63 0.60 -10.84
CA LEU A 9 -4.45 0.85 -9.68
C LEU A 9 -3.56 0.83 -8.43
N PHE A 10 -3.62 1.90 -7.65
CA PHE A 10 -2.92 2.03 -6.35
C PHE A 10 -3.89 1.72 -5.23
N PHE A 11 -3.44 1.06 -4.17
CA PHE A 11 -4.30 0.77 -3.02
C PHE A 11 -3.51 0.63 -1.73
N ASP A 12 -4.22 0.83 -0.63
CA ASP A 12 -3.72 0.70 0.74
C ASP A 12 -4.87 0.39 1.70
N VAL A 13 -4.58 -0.28 2.84
CA VAL A 13 -5.56 -0.59 3.88
C VAL A 13 -5.01 -0.31 5.27
N GLU A 14 -5.81 0.34 6.12
CA GLU A 14 -5.59 0.39 7.57
C GLU A 14 -6.35 -0.75 8.26
N THR A 15 -5.77 -1.27 9.33
CA THR A 15 -6.22 -2.52 9.95
C THR A 15 -6.25 -2.45 11.48
N THR A 16 -6.94 -3.41 12.11
CA THR A 16 -6.94 -3.58 13.57
C THR A 16 -5.61 -4.09 14.15
N GLY A 17 -4.58 -4.24 13.34
CA GLY A 17 -3.26 -4.71 13.74
C GLY A 17 -2.50 -5.40 12.61
N VAL A 18 -1.49 -6.18 12.96
CA VAL A 18 -0.70 -6.98 12.02
C VAL A 18 -0.99 -8.47 12.23
N PRO A 19 -0.96 -9.29 11.16
CA PRO A 19 -1.11 -10.73 11.30
C PRO A 19 0.03 -11.32 12.14
N GLU A 20 -0.27 -12.32 12.95
CA GLU A 20 0.74 -13.10 13.64
C GLU A 20 1.64 -13.82 12.63
N LYS A 21 2.90 -13.98 13.01
CA LYS A 21 3.89 -14.65 12.13
C LYS A 21 3.48 -16.10 11.87
N GLY A 22 3.53 -16.49 10.59
CA GLY A 22 3.25 -17.85 10.15
C GLY A 22 1.79 -18.15 9.82
N LEU A 23 0.88 -17.21 10.02
CA LEU A 23 -0.51 -17.35 9.57
C LEU A 23 -0.59 -17.37 8.04
N LYS A 24 -1.48 -18.20 7.52
CA LYS A 24 -1.80 -18.29 6.10
C LYS A 24 -3.20 -17.72 5.86
N TRP A 25 -3.31 -16.75 4.96
CA TRP A 25 -4.56 -16.03 4.69
C TRP A 25 -5.70 -16.94 4.18
N ASP A 26 -5.38 -18.07 3.55
CA ASP A 26 -6.33 -19.04 2.98
C ASP A 26 -6.76 -20.14 3.98
N VAL A 27 -6.03 -20.29 5.08
CA VAL A 27 -6.30 -21.30 6.14
C VAL A 27 -6.71 -20.62 7.43
N ASP A 28 -5.94 -19.62 7.85
CA ASP A 28 -6.08 -18.95 9.15
C ASP A 28 -6.82 -17.59 9.04
N PHE A 29 -7.65 -17.40 7.99
CA PHE A 29 -8.28 -16.11 7.68
C PHE A 29 -9.06 -15.50 8.85
N ASP A 30 -9.63 -16.31 9.73
CA ASP A 30 -10.34 -15.83 10.92
C ASP A 30 -9.43 -15.18 11.98
N LYS A 31 -8.12 -15.43 11.93
CA LYS A 31 -7.13 -14.85 12.84
C LYS A 31 -6.48 -13.58 12.28
N PHE A 32 -6.73 -13.26 11.00
CA PHE A 32 -6.20 -12.05 10.39
C PHE A 32 -6.88 -10.80 10.96
N PRO A 33 -6.17 -9.64 10.99
CA PRO A 33 -6.78 -8.37 11.37
C PRO A 33 -7.95 -7.99 10.46
N PHE A 34 -8.85 -7.19 10.97
CA PHE A 34 -9.93 -6.60 10.18
C PHE A 34 -9.45 -5.33 9.48
N VAL A 35 -9.94 -5.09 8.26
CA VAL A 35 -9.78 -3.80 7.58
C VAL A 35 -10.68 -2.76 8.25
N VAL A 36 -10.14 -1.57 8.55
CA VAL A 36 -10.87 -0.45 9.15
C VAL A 36 -10.94 0.77 8.25
N GLN A 37 -9.98 0.92 7.32
CA GLN A 37 -10.02 1.90 6.24
C GLN A 37 -9.50 1.25 4.97
N PHE A 38 -10.10 1.58 3.84
CA PHE A 38 -9.73 1.04 2.54
C PHE A 38 -9.71 2.16 1.51
N ALA A 39 -8.60 2.34 0.84
CA ALA A 39 -8.46 3.32 -0.22
C ALA A 39 -7.84 2.71 -1.47
N TRP A 40 -8.27 3.21 -2.64
CA TRP A 40 -7.60 2.92 -3.91
C TRP A 40 -7.81 4.06 -4.90
N GLN A 41 -6.86 4.21 -5.80
CA GLN A 41 -6.92 5.20 -6.88
C GLN A 41 -6.79 4.49 -8.22
N LYS A 42 -7.73 4.77 -9.11
CA LYS A 42 -7.74 4.32 -10.50
C LYS A 42 -8.06 5.47 -11.42
N ASP A 43 -7.31 5.61 -12.52
CA ASP A 43 -7.51 6.69 -13.51
C ASP A 43 -7.54 8.10 -12.88
N GLY A 44 -6.76 8.32 -11.80
CA GLY A 44 -6.72 9.57 -11.06
C GLY A 44 -7.89 9.77 -10.07
N VAL A 45 -8.87 8.88 -10.04
CA VAL A 45 -10.01 8.95 -9.11
C VAL A 45 -9.70 8.16 -7.84
N LEU A 46 -9.60 8.87 -6.72
CA LEU A 46 -9.43 8.27 -5.39
C LEU A 46 -10.79 7.88 -4.81
N LYS A 47 -10.90 6.63 -4.37
CA LYS A 47 -11.96 6.12 -3.52
C LYS A 47 -11.38 5.81 -2.14
N ARG A 48 -12.03 6.29 -1.09
CA ARG A 48 -11.61 6.11 0.31
C ARG A 48 -12.82 5.84 1.18
N HIS A 49 -12.79 4.77 1.92
CA HIS A 49 -13.91 4.32 2.74
C HIS A 49 -13.43 3.89 4.13
N LEU A 50 -14.12 4.34 5.16
CA LEU A 50 -14.09 3.71 6.48
C LEU A 50 -14.91 2.42 6.40
N ILE A 51 -14.46 1.39 7.12
CA ILE A 51 -15.16 0.10 7.18
C ILE A 51 -15.80 -0.05 8.54
N LYS A 52 -17.10 -0.37 8.55
CA LYS A 52 -17.81 -0.65 9.80
C LYS A 52 -17.18 -1.83 10.53
N PRO A 53 -16.84 -1.70 11.83
CA PRO A 53 -16.28 -2.78 12.63
C PRO A 53 -17.38 -3.76 13.05
N ILE A 54 -17.92 -4.49 12.08
CA ILE A 54 -18.98 -5.49 12.26
C ILE A 54 -18.50 -6.80 11.60
N THR A 55 -18.54 -7.88 12.36
CA THR A 55 -18.18 -9.23 11.83
C THR A 55 -19.23 -9.73 10.83
N PRO A 56 -18.94 -10.79 10.04
CA PRO A 56 -19.93 -11.41 9.14
C PRO A 56 -21.20 -11.90 9.83
N LYS A 57 -21.14 -12.09 11.15
CA LYS A 57 -22.30 -12.48 11.99
C LYS A 57 -23.10 -11.28 12.51
N GLY A 58 -22.78 -10.06 12.08
CA GLY A 58 -23.44 -8.83 12.53
C GLY A 58 -23.01 -8.38 13.93
N ILE A 59 -21.93 -8.92 14.51
CA ILE A 59 -21.43 -8.56 15.83
C ILE A 59 -20.41 -7.43 15.69
N ALA A 60 -20.66 -6.31 16.38
CA ALA A 60 -19.71 -5.22 16.44
C ALA A 60 -18.45 -5.62 17.24
N PHE A 61 -17.29 -5.08 16.83
CA PHE A 61 -16.02 -5.23 17.55
C PHE A 61 -15.36 -3.87 17.76
N GLU A 62 -14.47 -3.79 18.73
CA GLU A 62 -13.70 -2.57 18.98
C GLU A 62 -12.43 -2.56 18.16
N ILE A 63 -12.10 -1.38 17.59
CA ILE A 63 -10.82 -1.11 16.97
C ILE A 63 -9.82 -0.83 18.10
N PRO A 64 -8.68 -1.54 18.17
CA PRO A 64 -7.71 -1.35 19.25
C PRO A 64 -7.22 0.09 19.31
N LYS A 65 -7.07 0.62 20.54
CA LYS A 65 -6.62 1.99 20.77
C LYS A 65 -5.24 2.26 20.16
N GLU A 66 -4.36 1.27 20.23
CA GLU A 66 -3.00 1.34 19.70
C GLU A 66 -2.98 1.57 18.18
N THR A 67 -3.88 0.94 17.45
CA THR A 67 -4.01 1.14 15.99
C THR A 67 -4.77 2.43 15.68
N THR A 68 -5.78 2.78 16.49
CA THR A 68 -6.47 4.08 16.37
C THR A 68 -5.50 5.26 16.53
N GLU A 69 -4.52 5.17 17.43
CA GLU A 69 -3.49 6.20 17.61
C GLU A 69 -2.57 6.34 16.38
N ILE A 70 -2.47 5.30 15.55
CA ILE A 70 -1.67 5.31 14.33
C ILE A 70 -2.45 5.93 13.15
N HIS A 71 -3.63 5.39 12.84
CA HIS A 71 -4.39 5.74 11.63
C HIS A 71 -5.60 6.65 11.88
N GLY A 72 -5.89 7.00 13.14
CA GLY A 72 -6.96 7.93 13.51
C GLY A 72 -8.40 7.39 13.40
N VAL A 73 -8.59 6.13 13.01
CA VAL A 73 -9.92 5.53 12.84
C VAL A 73 -10.38 4.92 14.16
N SER A 74 -11.28 5.60 14.87
CA SER A 74 -11.89 5.05 16.09
C SER A 74 -13.10 4.16 15.77
N THR A 75 -13.47 3.32 16.74
CA THR A 75 -14.68 2.47 16.65
C THR A 75 -15.93 3.30 16.38
N GLU A 76 -16.11 4.42 17.10
CA GLU A 76 -17.26 5.31 16.99
C GLU A 76 -17.33 5.96 15.60
N LEU A 77 -16.18 6.43 15.09
CA LEU A 77 -16.07 7.04 13.77
C LEU A 77 -16.42 6.01 12.69
N ALA A 78 -15.82 4.82 12.76
CA ALA A 78 -16.04 3.76 11.78
C ALA A 78 -17.49 3.21 11.83
N MET A 79 -18.11 3.12 13.01
CA MET A 79 -19.52 2.75 13.14
C MET A 79 -20.47 3.78 12.54
N ARG A 80 -20.16 5.08 12.73
CA ARG A 80 -21.02 6.18 12.25
C ARG A 80 -20.91 6.37 10.74
N GLU A 81 -19.72 6.35 10.18
CA GLU A 81 -19.43 6.77 8.81
C GLU A 81 -18.99 5.63 7.88
N GLY A 82 -18.67 4.47 8.45
CA GLY A 82 -18.17 3.33 7.69
C GLY A 82 -19.26 2.66 6.84
N ARG A 83 -18.78 2.01 5.77
CA ARG A 83 -19.56 1.10 4.92
C ARG A 83 -19.29 -0.35 5.32
N LEU A 84 -20.14 -1.27 4.90
CA LEU A 84 -19.87 -2.70 5.06
C LEU A 84 -18.64 -3.10 4.21
N PHE A 85 -17.81 -3.99 4.74
CA PHE A 85 -16.61 -4.46 4.04
C PHE A 85 -16.98 -5.10 2.70
N GLU A 86 -18.05 -5.89 2.68
CA GLU A 86 -18.54 -6.62 1.49
C GLU A 86 -18.84 -5.68 0.33
N ASP A 87 -19.48 -4.55 0.60
CA ASP A 87 -19.83 -3.57 -0.43
C ASP A 87 -18.58 -2.90 -1.01
N VAL A 88 -17.67 -2.49 -0.13
CA VAL A 88 -16.45 -1.77 -0.52
C VAL A 88 -15.50 -2.69 -1.30
N VAL A 89 -15.29 -3.92 -0.82
CA VAL A 89 -14.35 -4.83 -1.47
C VAL A 89 -14.84 -5.32 -2.84
N GLN A 90 -16.15 -5.41 -3.08
CA GLN A 90 -16.69 -5.75 -4.39
C GLN A 90 -16.38 -4.66 -5.42
N GLU A 91 -16.50 -3.38 -5.06
CA GLU A 91 -16.09 -2.26 -5.91
C GLU A 91 -14.58 -2.30 -6.22
N PHE A 92 -13.76 -2.55 -5.20
CA PHE A 92 -12.32 -2.68 -5.36
C PHE A 92 -11.94 -3.84 -6.30
N VAL A 93 -12.52 -5.01 -6.10
CA VAL A 93 -12.28 -6.19 -6.96
C VAL A 93 -12.65 -5.92 -8.41
N GLN A 94 -13.76 -5.22 -8.65
CA GLN A 94 -14.17 -4.81 -9.99
C GLN A 94 -13.13 -3.88 -10.63
N ASP A 95 -12.67 -2.86 -9.90
CA ASP A 95 -11.65 -1.92 -10.38
C ASP A 95 -10.31 -2.63 -10.62
N CYS A 96 -9.90 -3.55 -9.73
CA CYS A 96 -8.70 -4.38 -9.92
C CYS A 96 -8.81 -5.28 -11.15
N THR A 97 -9.98 -5.87 -11.40
CA THR A 97 -10.20 -6.72 -12.58
C THR A 97 -10.01 -5.93 -13.87
N ALA A 98 -10.48 -4.68 -13.89
CA ALA A 98 -10.35 -3.78 -15.04
C ALA A 98 -8.94 -3.17 -15.18
N SER A 99 -8.07 -3.31 -14.18
CA SER A 99 -6.73 -2.71 -14.18
C SER A 99 -5.67 -3.73 -14.58
N PRO A 100 -4.79 -3.43 -15.56
CA PRO A 100 -3.69 -4.31 -15.95
C PRO A 100 -2.65 -4.52 -14.85
N LEU A 101 -2.40 -3.48 -14.05
CA LEU A 101 -1.41 -3.49 -12.96
C LEU A 101 -2.03 -2.98 -11.66
N ILE A 102 -1.54 -3.49 -10.53
CA ILE A 102 -1.90 -3.06 -9.19
C ILE A 102 -0.63 -2.78 -8.38
N CYS A 103 -0.64 -1.74 -7.58
CA CYS A 103 0.53 -1.24 -6.87
C CYS A 103 0.20 -0.91 -5.41
N ALA A 104 1.06 -1.36 -4.50
CA ALA A 104 1.04 -0.96 -3.09
C ALA A 104 2.46 -0.92 -2.51
N GLN A 105 2.62 -0.25 -1.38
CA GLN A 105 3.83 -0.32 -0.56
C GLN A 105 3.72 -1.54 0.35
N ASN A 106 4.58 -2.55 0.16
CA ASN A 106 4.44 -3.87 0.81
C ASN A 106 3.15 -4.61 0.40
N ILE A 107 2.93 -4.73 -0.89
CA ILE A 107 1.70 -5.28 -1.49
C ILE A 107 1.28 -6.66 -0.94
N TYR A 108 2.23 -7.43 -0.39
CA TYR A 108 1.93 -8.73 0.22
C TYR A 108 1.11 -8.59 1.50
N PHE A 109 1.39 -7.57 2.30
CA PHE A 109 0.62 -7.27 3.50
C PHE A 109 -0.83 -6.98 3.13
N ASP A 110 -1.05 -5.95 2.30
CA ASP A 110 -2.40 -5.52 1.92
C ASP A 110 -3.19 -6.64 1.24
N THR A 111 -2.57 -7.31 0.26
CA THR A 111 -3.27 -8.40 -0.44
C THR A 111 -3.59 -9.58 0.47
N SER A 112 -2.76 -9.89 1.46
CA SER A 112 -3.03 -10.97 2.41
C SER A 112 -4.17 -10.62 3.36
N ILE A 113 -4.18 -9.39 3.88
CA ILE A 113 -5.28 -8.84 4.70
C ILE A 113 -6.60 -8.85 3.92
N ILE A 114 -6.60 -8.28 2.70
CA ILE A 114 -7.79 -8.18 1.86
C ILE A 114 -8.35 -9.59 1.56
N LYS A 115 -7.48 -10.52 1.16
CA LYS A 115 -7.87 -11.91 0.85
C LYS A 115 -8.44 -12.63 2.07
N ALA A 116 -7.81 -12.52 3.24
CA ALA A 116 -8.30 -13.11 4.47
C ALA A 116 -9.68 -12.55 4.85
N ASN A 117 -9.87 -11.23 4.74
CA ASN A 117 -11.16 -10.62 5.00
C ASN A 117 -12.22 -11.04 3.95
N ILE A 118 -11.86 -11.18 2.68
CA ILE A 118 -12.76 -11.73 1.65
C ILE A 118 -13.19 -13.16 2.00
N MET A 119 -12.25 -14.02 2.39
CA MET A 119 -12.58 -15.40 2.82
C MET A 119 -13.52 -15.41 4.00
N ARG A 120 -13.32 -14.50 4.97
CA ARG A 120 -14.15 -14.36 6.18
C ARG A 120 -15.55 -13.86 5.87
N TYR A 121 -15.71 -12.84 5.01
CA TYR A 121 -16.98 -12.15 4.77
C TYR A 121 -17.76 -12.73 3.59
N LEU A 122 -17.10 -13.10 2.51
CA LEU A 122 -17.73 -13.52 1.25
C LEU A 122 -17.50 -14.99 0.91
N GLY A 123 -16.56 -15.65 1.61
CA GLY A 123 -16.29 -17.07 1.45
C GLY A 123 -15.44 -17.43 0.23
N LYS A 124 -15.07 -18.72 0.18
CA LYS A 124 -14.15 -19.26 -0.83
C LYS A 124 -14.70 -19.19 -2.26
N GLU A 125 -15.98 -19.43 -2.47
CA GLU A 125 -16.59 -19.39 -3.81
C GLU A 125 -16.45 -18.01 -4.47
N TYR A 126 -16.70 -16.93 -3.70
CA TYR A 126 -16.48 -15.57 -4.18
C TYR A 126 -15.00 -15.33 -4.49
N TYR A 127 -14.11 -15.76 -3.60
CA TYR A 127 -12.66 -15.63 -3.80
C TYR A 127 -12.22 -16.29 -5.11
N ASP A 128 -12.52 -17.57 -5.32
CA ASP A 128 -12.10 -18.34 -6.48
C ASP A 128 -12.65 -17.75 -7.79
N SER A 129 -13.90 -17.29 -7.77
CA SER A 129 -14.57 -16.80 -8.99
C SER A 129 -14.24 -15.37 -9.38
N LYS A 130 -13.85 -14.50 -8.43
CA LYS A 130 -13.70 -13.06 -8.67
C LYS A 130 -12.33 -12.48 -8.30
N VAL A 131 -11.69 -13.00 -7.25
CA VAL A 131 -10.58 -12.32 -6.61
C VAL A 131 -9.22 -12.82 -7.09
N GLU A 132 -9.10 -14.11 -7.39
CA GLU A 132 -7.83 -14.71 -7.80
C GLU A 132 -7.23 -14.01 -9.02
N ALA A 133 -8.03 -13.79 -10.06
CA ALA A 133 -7.62 -13.06 -11.26
C ALA A 133 -7.41 -11.57 -11.00
N ALA A 134 -8.28 -10.93 -10.18
CA ALA A 134 -8.19 -9.51 -9.87
C ALA A 134 -6.89 -9.17 -9.14
N LEU A 135 -6.52 -9.99 -8.15
CA LEU A 135 -5.30 -9.84 -7.34
C LEU A 135 -4.17 -10.78 -7.79
N PHE A 136 -4.16 -11.16 -9.08
CA PHE A 136 -3.13 -12.05 -9.62
C PHE A 136 -1.72 -11.52 -9.40
N LYS A 137 -0.80 -12.38 -8.91
CA LYS A 137 0.56 -11.95 -8.56
C LYS A 137 1.36 -11.36 -9.72
N GLY A 138 1.07 -11.74 -10.96
CA GLY A 138 1.70 -11.21 -12.16
C GLY A 138 1.42 -9.74 -12.43
N LYS A 139 0.33 -9.20 -11.88
CA LYS A 139 -0.07 -7.77 -12.00
C LYS A 139 0.54 -6.88 -10.94
N ARG A 140 1.20 -7.43 -9.91
CA ARG A 140 1.60 -6.71 -8.70
C ARG A 140 2.90 -5.95 -8.87
N ILE A 141 2.88 -4.70 -8.47
CA ILE A 141 4.06 -3.84 -8.29
C ILE A 141 4.22 -3.59 -6.79
N ASP A 142 5.30 -4.13 -6.22
CA ASP A 142 5.70 -3.85 -4.84
C ASP A 142 6.78 -2.78 -4.84
N THR A 143 6.46 -1.59 -4.34
CA THR A 143 7.41 -0.49 -4.32
C THR A 143 8.43 -0.63 -3.20
N MET A 144 8.09 -1.24 -2.07
CA MET A 144 8.97 -1.40 -0.92
C MET A 144 10.26 -2.17 -1.28
N TRP A 145 10.13 -3.36 -1.85
CA TRP A 145 11.28 -4.16 -2.24
C TRP A 145 12.07 -3.56 -3.41
N LYS A 146 11.36 -2.96 -4.36
CA LYS A 146 11.98 -2.37 -5.55
C LYS A 146 12.82 -1.14 -5.24
N THR A 147 12.46 -0.39 -4.21
CA THR A 147 13.11 0.88 -3.87
C THR A 147 14.10 0.78 -2.71
N MET A 148 14.32 -0.39 -2.12
CA MET A 148 15.24 -0.59 -0.99
C MET A 148 16.62 0.04 -1.24
N LYS A 149 17.21 -0.19 -2.41
CA LYS A 149 18.52 0.38 -2.76
C LYS A 149 18.47 1.88 -3.09
N PHE A 150 17.34 2.37 -3.58
CA PHE A 150 17.13 3.77 -3.91
C PHE A 150 17.00 4.63 -2.66
N VAL A 151 16.20 4.17 -1.71
CA VAL A 151 16.00 4.87 -0.44
C VAL A 151 17.22 4.71 0.46
N GLY A 152 17.79 3.51 0.54
CA GLY A 152 18.95 3.23 1.39
C GLY A 152 18.64 3.35 2.89
N ALA A 153 17.39 3.08 3.29
CA ALA A 153 16.97 3.15 4.68
C ALA A 153 17.76 2.19 5.59
N THR A 154 18.08 2.64 6.81
CA THR A 154 18.82 1.85 7.80
C THR A 154 18.03 1.78 9.11
N PHE A 155 18.32 0.77 9.93
CA PHE A 155 17.80 0.73 11.29
C PHE A 155 18.41 1.87 12.13
N PRO A 156 17.68 2.40 13.12
CA PRO A 156 18.20 3.41 14.02
C PRO A 156 19.54 2.95 14.65
N ASN A 157 20.53 3.83 14.63
CA ASN A 157 21.86 3.59 15.19
C ASN A 157 22.60 2.37 14.60
N SER A 158 22.33 2.02 13.35
CA SER A 158 22.93 0.86 12.68
C SER A 158 23.20 1.17 11.20
N SER A 159 24.26 0.59 10.63
CA SER A 159 24.50 0.58 9.19
C SER A 159 23.72 -0.52 8.44
N ARG A 160 22.98 -1.37 9.17
CA ARG A 160 22.17 -2.43 8.58
C ARG A 160 20.99 -1.83 7.82
N THR A 161 20.88 -2.17 6.55
CA THR A 161 19.75 -1.74 5.70
C THR A 161 18.45 -2.39 6.13
N LYS A 162 17.36 -1.65 6.01
CA LYS A 162 15.99 -2.13 6.20
C LYS A 162 15.15 -1.86 4.94
N LEU A 163 13.98 -2.46 4.88
CA LEU A 163 12.97 -2.11 3.89
C LEU A 163 12.44 -0.71 4.19
N PRO A 164 12.28 0.16 3.16
CA PRO A 164 11.81 1.52 3.36
C PRO A 164 10.32 1.56 3.69
N THR A 165 9.93 2.49 4.55
CA THR A 165 8.54 2.90 4.68
C THR A 165 8.12 3.76 3.49
N LEU A 166 6.80 3.98 3.31
CA LEU A 166 6.31 4.90 2.28
C LEU A 166 6.77 6.34 2.54
N GLU A 167 6.81 6.77 3.81
CA GLU A 167 7.33 8.08 4.20
C GLU A 167 8.80 8.28 3.79
N GLU A 168 9.64 7.24 3.97
CA GLU A 168 11.04 7.28 3.55
C GLU A 168 11.19 7.30 2.03
N LEU A 169 10.33 6.54 1.31
CA LEU A 169 10.29 6.57 -0.14
C LEU A 169 9.85 7.95 -0.65
N TYR A 170 8.78 8.50 -0.08
CA TYR A 170 8.26 9.82 -0.44
C TYR A 170 9.29 10.93 -0.19
N ALA A 171 9.89 10.94 1.00
CA ALA A 171 10.96 11.88 1.32
C ALA A 171 12.14 11.76 0.34
N ARG A 172 12.47 10.54 -0.11
CA ARG A 172 13.55 10.31 -1.08
C ARG A 172 13.18 10.80 -2.49
N CYS A 173 11.91 10.69 -2.88
CA CYS A 173 11.40 11.19 -4.17
C CYS A 173 11.29 12.72 -4.20
N PHE A 174 11.00 13.36 -3.07
CA PHE A 174 10.61 14.77 -2.99
C PHE A 174 11.49 15.59 -2.03
N ASP A 175 12.79 15.34 -2.02
CA ASP A 175 13.81 16.13 -1.29
C ASP A 175 13.46 16.38 0.19
N GLY A 176 13.03 15.33 0.89
CA GLY A 176 12.72 15.37 2.32
C GLY A 176 11.31 15.86 2.67
N LYS A 177 10.43 16.08 1.69
CA LYS A 177 9.03 16.42 1.98
C LYS A 177 8.33 15.27 2.73
N LYS A 178 7.32 15.65 3.51
CA LYS A 178 6.45 14.74 4.26
C LYS A 178 5.03 14.83 3.74
N PHE A 179 4.24 13.78 4.00
CA PHE A 179 2.79 13.75 3.76
C PHE A 179 2.08 13.22 5.01
N GLY A 180 0.76 13.23 5.02
CA GLY A 180 -0.05 12.72 6.15
C GLY A 180 -0.12 11.20 6.13
N ALA A 181 0.94 10.52 6.54
CA ALA A 181 1.01 9.07 6.57
C ALA A 181 0.00 8.45 7.56
N HIS A 182 -0.30 7.16 7.35
CA HIS A 182 -1.27 6.39 8.13
C HIS A 182 -2.73 6.82 7.96
N ASP A 183 -3.06 7.38 6.81
CA ASP A 183 -4.39 7.46 6.25
C ASP A 183 -4.34 6.79 4.88
N ALA A 184 -5.07 5.71 4.68
CA ALA A 184 -4.97 4.92 3.45
C ALA A 184 -5.16 5.77 2.18
N GLY A 185 -5.99 6.84 2.23
CA GLY A 185 -6.17 7.75 1.10
C GLY A 185 -4.94 8.61 0.81
N GLU A 186 -4.28 9.14 1.85
CA GLU A 186 -3.06 9.92 1.70
C GLU A 186 -1.88 9.00 1.31
N ASP A 187 -1.82 7.78 1.83
CA ASP A 187 -0.80 6.78 1.46
C ASP A 187 -0.94 6.40 -0.02
N VAL A 188 -2.15 6.18 -0.52
CA VAL A 188 -2.42 5.92 -1.94
C VAL A 188 -1.98 7.09 -2.83
N LYS A 189 -2.25 8.34 -2.45
CA LYS A 189 -1.82 9.54 -3.19
C LYS A 189 -0.29 9.64 -3.23
N ALA A 190 0.35 9.51 -2.07
CA ALA A 190 1.80 9.57 -1.96
C ALA A 190 2.48 8.49 -2.82
N LEU A 191 1.93 7.28 -2.82
CA LEU A 191 2.42 6.18 -3.64
C LEU A 191 2.25 6.47 -5.14
N ALA A 192 1.09 7.03 -5.55
CA ALA A 192 0.82 7.40 -6.92
C ALA A 192 1.76 8.52 -7.43
N GLU A 193 2.14 9.46 -6.57
CA GLU A 193 3.14 10.49 -6.86
C GLU A 193 4.57 9.92 -6.97
N CYS A 194 4.92 8.93 -6.15
CA CYS A 194 6.26 8.30 -6.18
C CYS A 194 6.47 7.43 -7.43
N LEU A 195 5.43 6.73 -7.90
CA LEU A 195 5.60 5.71 -8.95
C LEU A 195 6.20 6.25 -10.25
N PRO A 196 5.78 7.41 -10.82
CA PRO A 196 6.39 7.97 -12.02
C PRO A 196 7.91 8.17 -11.88
N ILE A 197 8.35 8.68 -10.72
CA ILE A 197 9.76 8.97 -10.44
C ILE A 197 10.58 7.67 -10.41
N ILE A 198 10.12 6.66 -9.68
CA ILE A 198 10.85 5.39 -9.56
C ILE A 198 10.81 4.56 -10.85
N VAL A 199 9.81 4.76 -11.72
CA VAL A 199 9.76 4.20 -13.07
C VAL A 199 10.78 4.90 -13.97
N GLU A 200 10.82 6.23 -13.99
CA GLU A 200 11.79 7.01 -14.77
C GLU A 200 13.24 6.69 -14.36
N LEU A 201 13.47 6.51 -13.07
CA LEU A 201 14.79 6.11 -12.54
C LEU A 201 15.14 4.63 -12.80
N GLY A 202 14.19 3.83 -13.32
CA GLY A 202 14.41 2.43 -13.70
C GLY A 202 14.35 1.43 -12.55
N PHE A 203 13.85 1.82 -11.36
CA PHE A 203 13.68 0.91 -10.22
C PHE A 203 12.45 0.01 -10.39
N VAL A 204 11.42 0.51 -11.07
CA VAL A 204 10.18 -0.21 -11.36
C VAL A 204 9.95 -0.24 -12.86
N LYS A 205 9.45 -1.38 -13.36
CA LYS A 205 8.95 -1.54 -14.73
C LYS A 205 7.45 -1.78 -14.69
N LEU A 206 6.74 -1.14 -15.60
CA LEU A 206 5.31 -1.32 -15.78
C LEU A 206 5.07 -2.50 -16.71
N GLU A 207 5.15 -3.71 -16.16
CA GLU A 207 5.00 -4.96 -16.90
C GLU A 207 4.24 -6.01 -16.08
N GLN A 208 3.42 -6.81 -16.74
CA GLN A 208 2.89 -8.02 -16.12
C GLN A 208 3.94 -9.13 -16.16
N LYS A 209 4.03 -9.86 -15.06
CA LYS A 209 4.88 -11.04 -14.97
C LYS A 209 4.09 -12.29 -15.33
N GLU A 210 4.70 -13.14 -16.12
CA GLU A 210 4.14 -14.46 -16.42
C GLU A 210 4.67 -15.49 -15.42
N TYR A 211 3.81 -16.46 -15.10
CA TYR A 211 4.15 -17.57 -14.22
C TYR A 211 3.85 -18.90 -14.90
N ASN A 212 4.62 -19.92 -14.57
CA ASN A 212 4.37 -21.31 -14.95
C ASN A 212 3.27 -21.89 -14.06
N GLU A 213 2.76 -23.07 -14.42
CA GLU A 213 1.75 -23.81 -13.65
C GLU A 213 2.23 -24.16 -12.23
N ASP A 214 3.53 -24.40 -12.05
CA ASP A 214 4.17 -24.63 -10.75
C ASP A 214 4.33 -23.39 -9.88
N GLY A 215 3.85 -22.24 -10.37
CA GLY A 215 3.94 -20.96 -9.67
C GLY A 215 5.29 -20.24 -9.78
N THR A 216 6.27 -20.78 -10.49
CA THR A 216 7.54 -20.09 -10.75
C THR A 216 7.39 -19.01 -11.80
N GLN A 217 8.11 -17.87 -11.64
CA GLN A 217 8.08 -16.79 -12.62
C GLN A 217 8.81 -17.22 -13.90
N LYS A 218 8.17 -17.05 -15.06
CA LYS A 218 8.83 -17.21 -16.35
C LYS A 218 9.95 -16.19 -16.49
N LYS A 219 11.13 -16.64 -16.92
CA LYS A 219 12.26 -15.74 -17.20
C LYS A 219 11.93 -14.92 -18.45
N SER A 220 11.97 -13.59 -18.33
CA SER A 220 11.91 -12.73 -19.51
C SER A 220 13.24 -12.80 -20.26
N ASP A 221 13.24 -13.01 -21.56
CA ASP A 221 14.43 -13.05 -22.44
C ASP A 221 15.10 -11.67 -22.64
N THR A 222 14.77 -10.68 -21.83
CA THR A 222 15.39 -9.35 -21.90
C THR A 222 16.81 -9.40 -21.33
N LYS A 223 17.79 -9.24 -22.23
CA LYS A 223 19.20 -9.04 -21.89
C LYS A 223 19.36 -7.99 -20.80
N LYS A 224 20.09 -8.33 -19.73
CA LYS A 224 20.44 -7.45 -18.62
C LYS A 224 21.06 -6.15 -19.17
N SER A 225 20.34 -5.05 -19.12
CA SER A 225 20.93 -3.72 -19.22
C SER A 225 21.46 -3.38 -17.82
N SER A 226 22.75 -3.52 -17.65
CA SER A 226 23.48 -3.16 -16.44
C SER A 226 23.80 -1.67 -16.47
N SER A 227 23.74 -1.04 -15.31
CA SER A 227 24.17 0.30 -14.92
C SER A 227 23.11 1.40 -14.98
N ILE A 228 22.61 1.75 -13.78
CA ILE A 228 21.86 2.98 -13.51
C ILE A 228 22.86 4.15 -13.60
N PRO A 229 22.66 5.16 -14.46
CA PRO A 229 23.53 6.32 -14.52
C PRO A 229 23.34 7.17 -13.26
N LYS A 230 24.45 7.43 -12.54
CA LYS A 230 24.47 8.28 -11.32
C LYS A 230 24.08 9.75 -11.55
N THR A 231 23.84 10.17 -12.78
CA THR A 231 23.72 11.59 -13.18
C THR A 231 22.30 12.09 -13.39
N LYS A 232 21.22 11.26 -13.19
CA LYS A 232 19.84 11.68 -13.50
C LYS A 232 19.04 12.26 -12.35
N ILE A 233 19.57 12.27 -11.13
CA ILE A 233 18.82 12.70 -9.92
C ILE A 233 18.54 14.22 -9.89
N VAL A 234 19.23 15.03 -10.70
CA VAL A 234 19.15 16.50 -10.63
C VAL A 234 18.08 17.11 -11.56
N LYS A 235 17.42 16.34 -12.45
CA LYS A 235 16.53 16.90 -13.49
C LYS A 235 15.03 16.73 -13.28
N ALA A 236 14.56 16.19 -12.17
CA ALA A 236 13.13 16.08 -11.91
C ALA A 236 12.46 17.41 -11.46
N LYS A 237 13.16 18.52 -11.48
CA LYS A 237 12.73 19.85 -10.98
C LYS A 237 11.76 20.61 -11.88
N GLY A 238 11.22 20.06 -12.94
CA GLY A 238 10.45 20.84 -13.91
C GLY A 238 9.07 20.32 -14.30
N LEU A 239 8.57 19.23 -13.70
CA LEU A 239 7.35 18.60 -14.24
C LEU A 239 6.03 18.98 -13.53
N PHE A 240 6.06 19.79 -12.47
CA PHE A 240 4.88 20.12 -11.66
C PHE A 240 4.70 21.62 -11.31
N ASP A 241 5.26 22.55 -12.09
CA ASP A 241 5.18 23.99 -11.79
C ASP A 241 3.83 24.66 -12.10
N ASP A 242 2.82 23.97 -12.61
CA ASP A 242 1.56 24.58 -13.03
C ASP A 242 0.33 24.35 -12.14
N ALA A 243 0.46 23.67 -10.99
CA ALA A 243 -0.71 23.33 -10.16
C ALA A 243 -0.93 24.23 -8.92
N ASP A 244 -0.07 25.21 -8.61
CA ASP A 244 -0.12 25.93 -7.34
C ASP A 244 -0.25 27.46 -7.48
N LYS A 245 -1.31 27.92 -8.15
CA LYS A 245 -1.65 29.36 -8.21
C LYS A 245 -2.93 29.78 -7.47
N ASN A 246 -3.61 28.90 -6.73
CA ASN A 246 -4.88 29.26 -6.07
C ASN A 246 -5.00 28.86 -4.59
N ALA A 247 -3.95 28.98 -3.80
CA ALA A 247 -4.08 28.82 -2.35
C ALA A 247 -3.16 29.81 -1.61
N LYS A 248 -3.53 31.08 -1.59
CA LYS A 248 -3.06 32.05 -0.58
C LYS A 248 -4.29 32.70 0.03
N GLU A 249 -4.45 32.43 1.29
CA GLU A 249 -4.94 33.24 2.40
C GLU A 249 -5.66 32.39 3.45
N VAL A 250 -5.14 32.49 4.59
CA VAL A 250 -5.57 32.30 5.96
C VAL A 250 -4.68 31.30 6.69
N VAL A 251 -3.73 31.80 7.47
CA VAL A 251 -3.45 31.34 8.84
C VAL A 251 -2.53 32.32 9.58
N SER A 252 -2.96 32.75 10.72
CA SER A 252 -2.09 33.26 11.79
C SER A 252 -2.32 32.46 13.06
N SER A 253 -1.21 32.10 13.72
CA SER A 253 -1.03 31.81 15.15
C SER A 253 -1.56 30.49 15.73
N SER A 254 -0.65 29.61 16.18
CA SER A 254 -0.48 29.25 17.61
C SER A 254 0.58 28.14 17.81
N GLU A 255 1.57 28.47 18.60
CA GLU A 255 2.23 27.79 19.73
C GLU A 255 2.76 26.36 19.63
N ASN A 256 4.08 26.27 19.93
CA ASN A 256 4.89 25.07 20.14
C ASN A 256 4.40 24.21 21.31
N VAL A 257 4.12 22.94 21.06
CA VAL A 257 4.11 21.88 22.06
C VAL A 257 4.99 20.74 21.53
N THR A 258 6.06 20.46 22.24
CA THR A 258 6.94 19.30 22.01
C THR A 258 6.29 18.07 22.62
N GLU A 259 5.66 17.21 21.82
CA GLU A 259 5.22 15.88 22.24
C GLU A 259 6.17 14.80 21.71
N GLU A 260 6.69 13.99 22.64
CA GLU A 260 7.40 12.76 22.31
C GLU A 260 6.43 11.76 21.66
N LYS A 261 6.71 11.34 20.42
CA LYS A 261 5.92 10.35 19.70
C LYS A 261 6.09 8.96 20.29
N PRO A 262 5.01 8.18 20.47
CA PRO A 262 5.11 6.78 20.87
C PRO A 262 5.84 5.96 19.81
N LYS A 263 6.67 5.02 20.23
CA LYS A 263 7.44 4.09 19.37
C LYS A 263 6.47 3.13 18.69
N ASN A 264 6.25 3.30 17.39
CA ASN A 264 5.41 2.43 16.57
C ASN A 264 6.07 1.04 16.37
N PRO A 265 5.51 -0.07 16.86
CA PRO A 265 6.06 -1.41 16.66
C PRO A 265 6.03 -1.86 15.19
N LEU A 266 5.21 -1.25 14.32
CA LEU A 266 5.16 -1.54 12.88
C LEU A 266 6.40 -1.03 12.11
N LEU A 267 7.20 -0.14 12.71
CA LEU A 267 8.43 0.40 12.12
C LEU A 267 9.68 -0.44 12.41
N GLN A 268 9.58 -1.47 13.22
CA GLN A 268 10.68 -2.40 13.43
C GLN A 268 10.69 -3.39 12.27
N GLY A 269 11.44 -3.06 11.20
CA GLY A 269 11.64 -3.85 9.99
C GLY A 269 12.37 -5.18 10.24
N GLU A 270 11.91 -5.96 11.19
CA GLU A 270 12.23 -7.38 11.24
C GLU A 270 11.49 -8.06 10.10
N LYS A 271 12.15 -9.04 9.44
CA LYS A 271 11.57 -9.91 8.40
C LYS A 271 10.25 -10.52 8.92
N LEU A 272 9.15 -9.80 8.82
CA LEU A 272 7.82 -10.29 9.21
C LEU A 272 7.30 -11.33 8.21
N TRP A 273 7.86 -11.34 6.99
CA TRP A 273 7.49 -12.28 5.94
C TRP A 273 8.75 -12.90 5.36
N GLY A 274 8.96 -14.18 5.64
CA GLY A 274 10.11 -14.91 5.13
C GLY A 274 10.11 -14.96 3.60
N GLU A 275 11.31 -15.00 3.01
CA GLU A 275 11.58 -15.46 1.65
C GLU A 275 11.27 -16.97 1.55
N ASP A 276 10.06 -17.38 1.81
CA ASP A 276 9.66 -18.77 1.60
C ASP A 276 8.78 -18.83 0.36
N LYS A 277 9.45 -19.28 -0.68
CA LYS A 277 8.95 -20.07 -1.81
C LYS A 277 7.44 -19.98 -2.06
N PHE A 278 7.08 -19.12 -2.97
CA PHE A 278 5.89 -19.27 -3.82
C PHE A 278 6.27 -19.07 -5.27
#